data_04b0745f66d77cf28ffbb36891204e3f
#
_entry.id   04b0745f66d77cf28ffbb36891204e3f
#
_cell.length_a   1.000
_cell.length_b   1.000
_cell.length_c   1.000
_cell.angle_alpha   90.00
_cell.angle_beta   90.00
_cell.angle_gamma   90.00
#
_symmetry.space_group_name_H-M   'P 1'
#
loop_
_entity.id
_entity.type
_entity.pdbx_description
1 polymer ?
#
loop_
_entity_poly.entity_id
_entity_poly.type
_entity_poly.pdbx_seq_one_letter_code
_entity_poly.pdbx_strand_id
1 'polypeptide(L)'
;MGVTLREWSQQWLEVYVKPVAKPSGYEHYYDNMYKHILPKLGDMPLKSLTTAVVQHFLNEESLHGNLRTGGALSAKSIKNMRVVLDVCCKRAVADGLMAANPVAATVYTHCRSKKHNIMSDSDQKVLEKWLFSDLSLNNAGIILALYSGMRLGEVCAARWGNYDTMSGTLHITQTVRRVMVDPE
;
A
#
# COMPACT_ATOMS: atom_id res chain seq x y z
N MET A 1 20.91 -22.96 -15.75
CA MET A 1 19.87 -21.91 -15.72
C MET A 1 19.96 -21.23 -14.36
N GLY A 2 19.86 -19.91 -14.30
CA GLY A 2 19.89 -19.19 -13.01
C GLY A 2 18.49 -19.00 -12.45
N VAL A 3 18.37 -18.83 -11.13
CA VAL A 3 17.09 -18.52 -10.44
C VAL A 3 16.49 -17.24 -11.02
N THR A 4 15.21 -17.27 -11.38
CA THR A 4 14.46 -16.12 -11.87
C THR A 4 13.97 -15.25 -10.72
N LEU A 5 13.61 -13.98 -11.02
CA LEU A 5 12.99 -13.10 -10.00
C LEU A 5 11.68 -13.70 -9.50
N ARG A 6 10.89 -14.37 -10.36
CA ARG A 6 9.62 -15.01 -9.99
C ARG A 6 9.84 -16.11 -8.96
N GLU A 7 10.73 -17.05 -9.24
CA GLU A 7 11.04 -18.18 -8.34
C GLU A 7 11.54 -17.66 -6.98
N TRP A 8 12.48 -16.70 -7.05
CA TRP A 8 13.03 -16.10 -5.84
C TRP A 8 11.98 -15.34 -5.02
N SER A 9 11.15 -14.51 -5.67
CA SER A 9 10.17 -13.69 -4.96
C SER A 9 9.10 -14.54 -4.25
N GLN A 10 8.70 -15.67 -4.82
CA GLN A 10 7.81 -16.63 -4.17
C GLN A 10 8.44 -17.18 -2.89
N GLN A 11 9.66 -17.66 -2.97
CA GLN A 11 10.39 -18.16 -1.81
C GLN A 11 10.59 -17.04 -0.77
N TRP A 12 10.96 -15.84 -1.20
CA TRP A 12 11.17 -14.70 -0.33
C TRP A 12 9.89 -14.29 0.40
N LEU A 13 8.76 -14.21 -0.27
CA LEU A 13 7.47 -13.89 0.36
C LEU A 13 7.06 -14.91 1.40
N GLU A 14 7.16 -16.20 1.10
CA GLU A 14 6.75 -17.27 2.02
C GLU A 14 7.70 -17.42 3.21
N VAL A 15 9.01 -17.39 2.98
CA VAL A 15 10.01 -17.70 4.00
C VAL A 15 10.37 -16.47 4.85
N TYR A 16 10.44 -15.29 4.25
CA TYR A 16 10.98 -14.11 4.94
C TYR A 16 9.95 -13.02 5.25
N VAL A 17 8.90 -12.89 4.44
CA VAL A 17 7.90 -11.82 4.63
C VAL A 17 6.73 -12.31 5.46
N LYS A 18 6.11 -13.43 5.06
CA LYS A 18 4.87 -13.95 5.67
C LYS A 18 4.99 -14.20 7.18
N PRO A 19 6.09 -14.76 7.71
CA PRO A 19 6.21 -15.05 9.16
C PRO A 19 6.31 -13.80 10.05
N VAL A 20 6.76 -12.65 9.49
CA VAL A 20 7.05 -11.45 10.28
C VAL A 20 6.13 -10.27 9.97
N ALA A 21 5.52 -10.26 8.80
CA ALA A 21 4.66 -9.16 8.38
C ALA A 21 3.24 -9.32 8.95
N LYS A 22 2.65 -8.19 9.36
CA LYS A 22 1.20 -8.17 9.59
C LYS A 22 0.47 -8.46 8.26
N PRO A 23 -0.76 -9.04 8.29
CA PRO A 23 -1.49 -9.40 7.06
C PRO A 23 -1.55 -8.27 6.02
N SER A 24 -1.79 -7.04 6.46
CA SER A 24 -1.80 -5.88 5.56
C SER A 24 -0.43 -5.48 5.00
N GLY A 25 0.65 -5.81 5.71
CA GLY A 25 2.02 -5.63 5.23
C GLY A 25 2.36 -6.68 4.17
N TYR A 26 2.01 -7.94 4.42
CA TYR A 26 2.17 -9.02 3.45
C TYR A 26 1.42 -8.72 2.15
N GLU A 27 0.12 -8.34 2.24
CA GLU A 27 -0.69 -7.91 1.10
C GLU A 27 0.00 -6.80 0.28
N HIS A 28 0.61 -5.82 0.96
CA HIS A 28 1.34 -4.75 0.28
C HIS A 28 2.54 -5.27 -0.53
N TYR A 29 3.33 -6.19 0.04
CA TYR A 29 4.45 -6.82 -0.68
C TYR A 29 3.95 -7.67 -1.84
N TYR A 30 2.94 -8.51 -1.58
CA TYR A 30 2.32 -9.38 -2.56
C TYR A 30 1.78 -8.60 -3.77
N ASP A 31 0.96 -7.59 -3.52
CA ASP A 31 0.34 -6.76 -4.56
C ASP A 31 1.37 -6.06 -5.46
N ASN A 32 2.39 -5.46 -4.86
CA ASN A 32 3.44 -4.80 -5.65
C ASN A 32 4.21 -5.81 -6.50
N MET A 33 4.52 -7.00 -5.94
CA MET A 33 5.20 -8.06 -6.69
C MET A 33 4.33 -8.59 -7.83
N TYR A 34 3.14 -9.11 -7.52
CA TYR A 34 2.35 -9.85 -8.49
C TYR A 34 1.62 -8.99 -9.50
N LYS A 35 1.21 -7.77 -9.12
CA LYS A 35 0.45 -6.89 -10.00
C LYS A 35 1.34 -6.02 -10.90
N HIS A 36 2.57 -5.69 -10.48
CA HIS A 36 3.43 -4.75 -11.21
C HIS A 36 4.80 -5.33 -11.58
N ILE A 37 5.53 -5.91 -10.62
CA ILE A 37 6.93 -6.28 -10.81
C ILE A 37 7.07 -7.56 -11.64
N LEU A 38 6.41 -8.64 -11.21
CA LEU A 38 6.55 -9.96 -11.84
C LEU A 38 5.99 -10.05 -13.27
N PRO A 39 4.94 -9.33 -13.66
CA PRO A 39 4.49 -9.33 -15.06
C PRO A 39 5.55 -8.81 -16.04
N LYS A 40 6.48 -7.95 -15.59
CA LYS A 40 7.50 -7.32 -16.44
C LYS A 40 8.92 -7.89 -16.23
N LEU A 41 9.26 -8.21 -14.99
CA LEU A 41 10.61 -8.63 -14.61
C LEU A 41 10.71 -10.09 -14.13
N GLY A 42 9.57 -10.76 -13.91
CA GLY A 42 9.51 -12.04 -13.22
C GLY A 42 10.34 -13.15 -13.86
N ASP A 43 10.36 -13.22 -15.18
CA ASP A 43 11.02 -14.31 -15.92
C ASP A 43 12.50 -14.03 -16.17
N MET A 44 13.01 -12.86 -15.71
CA MET A 44 14.44 -12.53 -15.81
C MET A 44 15.23 -13.28 -14.73
N PRO A 45 16.40 -13.86 -15.09
CA PRO A 45 17.35 -14.36 -14.10
C PRO A 45 17.81 -13.22 -13.18
N LEU A 46 17.94 -13.48 -11.88
CA LEU A 46 18.38 -12.49 -10.90
C LEU A 46 19.69 -11.82 -11.28
N LYS A 47 20.62 -12.57 -11.85
CA LYS A 47 21.93 -12.06 -12.32
C LYS A 47 21.82 -11.08 -13.50
N SER A 48 20.71 -11.09 -14.22
CA SER A 48 20.44 -10.19 -15.36
C SER A 48 19.73 -8.90 -14.94
N LEU A 49 19.27 -8.81 -13.69
CA LEU A 49 18.68 -7.58 -13.14
C LEU A 49 19.78 -6.55 -12.90
N THR A 50 19.92 -5.62 -13.83
CA THR A 50 20.84 -4.47 -13.72
C THR A 50 20.11 -3.22 -13.24
N THR A 51 20.86 -2.22 -12.75
CA THR A 51 20.29 -0.91 -12.38
C THR A 51 19.55 -0.27 -13.56
N ALA A 52 20.06 -0.40 -14.78
CA ALA A 52 19.41 0.14 -15.98
C ALA A 52 18.04 -0.52 -16.25
N VAL A 53 17.96 -1.84 -16.12
CA VAL A 53 16.70 -2.60 -16.28
C VAL A 53 15.67 -2.16 -15.23
N VAL A 54 16.07 -2.07 -13.97
CA VAL A 54 15.18 -1.63 -12.88
C VAL A 54 14.74 -0.17 -13.09
N GLN A 55 15.65 0.71 -13.50
CA GLN A 55 15.32 2.10 -13.78
C GLN A 55 14.33 2.24 -14.93
N HIS A 56 14.53 1.49 -16.02
CA HIS A 56 13.62 1.47 -17.15
C HIS A 56 12.22 1.01 -16.70
N PHE A 57 12.14 -0.08 -15.94
CA PHE A 57 10.88 -0.56 -15.36
C PHE A 57 10.17 0.52 -14.53
N LEU A 58 10.88 1.19 -13.63
CA LEU A 58 10.27 2.24 -12.79
C LEU A 58 9.79 3.44 -13.62
N ASN A 59 10.51 3.81 -14.68
CA ASN A 59 10.10 4.87 -15.60
C ASN A 59 8.84 4.48 -16.37
N GLU A 60 8.77 3.27 -16.90
CA GLU A 60 7.58 2.72 -17.58
C GLU A 60 6.35 2.71 -16.66
N GLU A 61 6.50 2.20 -15.43
CA GLU A 61 5.43 2.20 -14.43
C GLU A 61 4.96 3.63 -14.08
N SER A 62 5.87 4.59 -14.08
CA SER A 62 5.52 5.99 -13.81
C SER A 62 4.61 6.60 -14.87
N LEU A 63 4.68 6.11 -16.11
CA LEU A 63 3.89 6.61 -17.25
C LEU A 63 2.63 5.78 -17.52
N HIS A 64 2.73 4.46 -17.37
CA HIS A 64 1.71 3.52 -17.85
C HIS A 64 1.29 2.46 -16.81
N GLY A 65 1.78 2.53 -15.56
CA GLY A 65 1.59 1.49 -14.55
C GLY A 65 0.21 1.43 -13.90
N ASN A 66 -0.71 2.32 -14.21
CA ASN A 66 -2.06 2.28 -13.63
C ASN A 66 -2.90 1.20 -14.29
N LEU A 67 -3.05 0.07 -13.61
CA LEU A 67 -3.75 -1.12 -14.13
C LEU A 67 -5.23 -0.88 -14.47
N ARG A 68 -5.85 0.16 -13.90
CA ARG A 68 -7.26 0.47 -14.17
C ARG A 68 -7.43 1.40 -15.36
N THR A 69 -6.52 2.34 -15.56
CA THR A 69 -6.65 3.40 -16.58
C THR A 69 -5.59 3.33 -17.67
N GLY A 70 -4.56 2.48 -17.52
CA GLY A 70 -3.39 2.45 -18.40
C GLY A 70 -2.49 3.70 -18.31
N GLY A 71 -2.79 4.62 -17.41
CA GLY A 71 -2.09 5.90 -17.28
C GLY A 71 -0.99 5.91 -16.23
N ALA A 72 -0.56 7.12 -15.87
CA ALA A 72 0.50 7.37 -14.91
C ALA A 72 0.17 6.90 -13.48
N LEU A 73 1.17 6.39 -12.78
CA LEU A 73 1.11 6.11 -11.35
C LEU A 73 1.57 7.31 -10.50
N SER A 74 1.14 7.31 -9.24
CA SER A 74 1.61 8.32 -8.28
C SER A 74 3.07 8.07 -7.89
N ALA A 75 3.79 9.14 -7.50
CA ALA A 75 5.14 9.03 -6.95
C ALA A 75 5.22 8.06 -5.76
N LYS A 76 4.16 8.01 -4.94
CA LYS A 76 4.07 7.09 -3.81
C LYS A 76 4.00 5.63 -4.27
N SER A 77 3.23 5.32 -5.32
CA SER A 77 3.14 3.97 -5.88
C SER A 77 4.49 3.50 -6.43
N ILE A 78 5.18 4.36 -7.19
CA ILE A 78 6.53 4.07 -7.71
C ILE A 78 7.52 3.84 -6.57
N LYS A 79 7.49 4.69 -5.54
CA LYS A 79 8.32 4.52 -4.34
C LYS A 79 8.05 3.17 -3.65
N ASN A 80 6.79 2.78 -3.52
CA ASN A 80 6.42 1.51 -2.90
C ASN A 80 6.99 0.31 -3.68
N MET A 81 6.81 0.27 -5.00
CA MET A 81 7.37 -0.78 -5.86
C MET A 81 8.90 -0.85 -5.75
N ARG A 82 9.56 0.31 -5.78
CA ARG A 82 11.01 0.39 -5.61
C ARG A 82 11.46 -0.18 -4.26
N VAL A 83 10.75 0.17 -3.16
CA VAL A 83 11.07 -0.35 -1.81
C VAL A 83 10.86 -1.86 -1.75
N VAL A 84 9.77 -2.38 -2.29
CA VAL A 84 9.50 -3.82 -2.31
C VAL A 84 10.59 -4.58 -3.07
N LEU A 85 10.96 -4.10 -4.26
CA LEU A 85 12.02 -4.71 -5.07
C LEU A 85 13.40 -4.58 -4.38
N ASP A 86 13.68 -3.46 -3.74
CA ASP A 86 14.91 -3.21 -2.98
C ASP A 86 15.09 -4.22 -1.84
N VAL A 87 14.04 -4.44 -1.04
CA VAL A 87 14.08 -5.41 0.09
C VAL A 87 14.24 -6.83 -0.43
N CYS A 88 13.53 -7.19 -1.51
CA CYS A 88 13.65 -8.51 -2.15
C CYS A 88 15.08 -8.75 -2.68
N CYS A 89 15.66 -7.78 -3.39
CA CYS A 89 17.03 -7.89 -3.93
C CYS A 89 18.10 -7.87 -2.82
N LYS A 90 17.91 -7.07 -1.75
CA LYS A 90 18.82 -7.10 -0.59
C LYS A 90 18.87 -8.49 0.04
N ARG A 91 17.73 -9.16 0.15
CA ARG A 91 17.72 -10.53 0.67
C ARG A 91 18.39 -11.50 -0.30
N ALA A 92 18.17 -11.36 -1.61
CA ALA A 92 18.85 -12.17 -2.63
C ALA A 92 20.39 -12.02 -2.58
N VAL A 93 20.88 -10.82 -2.29
CA VAL A 93 22.33 -10.58 -2.09
C VAL A 93 22.82 -11.28 -0.82
N ALA A 94 22.08 -11.16 0.28
CA ALA A 94 22.44 -11.81 1.55
C ALA A 94 22.47 -13.35 1.44
N ASP A 95 21.61 -13.91 0.60
CA ASP A 95 21.55 -15.36 0.33
C ASP A 95 22.53 -15.81 -0.79
N GLY A 96 23.38 -14.90 -1.30
CA GLY A 96 24.41 -15.21 -2.32
C GLY A 96 23.88 -15.43 -3.74
N LEU A 97 22.62 -15.13 -4.01
CA LEU A 97 22.00 -15.29 -5.34
C LEU A 97 22.34 -14.14 -6.29
N MET A 98 22.74 -12.99 -5.76
CA MET A 98 23.13 -11.78 -6.49
C MET A 98 24.43 -11.20 -5.89
N ALA A 99 25.29 -10.62 -6.72
CA ALA A 99 26.51 -9.96 -6.26
C ALA A 99 26.26 -8.59 -5.63
N ALA A 100 25.26 -7.85 -6.13
CA ALA A 100 24.90 -6.51 -5.65
C ALA A 100 23.41 -6.23 -5.89
N ASN A 101 22.85 -5.31 -5.11
CA ASN A 101 21.47 -4.88 -5.26
C ASN A 101 21.34 -3.81 -6.37
N PRO A 102 20.68 -4.12 -7.51
CA PRO A 102 20.57 -3.19 -8.64
C PRO A 102 19.64 -1.99 -8.34
N VAL A 103 18.78 -2.10 -7.32
CA VAL A 103 17.81 -1.05 -6.97
C VAL A 103 18.48 0.11 -6.25
N ALA A 104 19.58 -0.14 -5.53
CA ALA A 104 20.23 0.85 -4.68
C ALA A 104 20.66 2.12 -5.45
N ALA A 105 21.14 1.97 -6.67
CA ALA A 105 21.63 3.06 -7.52
C ALA A 105 20.54 3.67 -8.43
N THR A 106 19.29 3.22 -8.35
CA THR A 106 18.19 3.83 -9.11
C THR A 106 17.82 5.21 -8.56
N VAL A 107 17.45 6.11 -9.48
CA VAL A 107 17.00 7.46 -9.13
C VAL A 107 15.46 7.53 -9.07
N TYR A 108 14.94 8.43 -8.23
CA TYR A 108 13.50 8.63 -8.15
C TYR A 108 12.97 9.38 -9.38
N THR A 109 11.96 8.81 -10.01
CA THR A 109 11.21 9.50 -11.05
C THR A 109 10.35 10.60 -10.42
N HIS A 110 10.51 11.83 -10.91
CA HIS A 110 9.68 12.95 -10.47
C HIS A 110 8.24 12.79 -10.98
N CYS A 111 7.35 12.35 -10.10
CA CYS A 111 5.91 12.38 -10.37
C CYS A 111 5.30 13.62 -9.70
N ARG A 112 4.50 14.38 -10.43
CA ARG A 112 3.76 15.50 -9.84
C ARG A 112 2.76 14.97 -8.81
N SER A 113 2.87 15.40 -7.55
CA SER A 113 1.82 15.14 -6.57
C SER A 113 0.62 16.02 -6.90
N LYS A 114 -0.57 15.44 -6.96
CA LYS A 114 -1.80 16.22 -7.02
C LYS A 114 -2.01 16.93 -5.68
N LYS A 115 -2.31 18.22 -5.70
CA LYS A 115 -2.77 18.93 -4.51
C LYS A 115 -4.11 18.31 -4.08
N HIS A 116 -4.24 17.98 -2.81
CA HIS A 116 -5.52 17.59 -2.25
C HIS A 116 -6.36 18.86 -2.03
N ASN A 117 -7.58 18.86 -2.54
CA ASN A 117 -8.53 19.89 -2.19
C ASN A 117 -9.02 19.62 -0.76
N ILE A 118 -8.86 20.62 0.07
CA ILE A 118 -9.42 20.63 1.43
C ILE A 118 -10.86 21.13 1.31
N MET A 119 -11.78 20.49 2.00
CA MET A 119 -13.18 20.91 2.02
C MET A 119 -13.28 22.29 2.67
N SER A 120 -14.04 23.19 2.06
CA SER A 120 -14.29 24.53 2.62
C SER A 120 -15.30 24.45 3.77
N ASP A 121 -15.34 25.48 4.62
CA ASP A 121 -16.34 25.59 5.70
C ASP A 121 -17.78 25.58 5.17
N SER A 122 -18.00 26.16 3.97
CA SER A 122 -19.30 26.14 3.30
C SER A 122 -19.69 24.73 2.86
N ASP A 123 -18.75 23.99 2.27
CA ASP A 123 -18.99 22.60 1.83
C ASP A 123 -19.24 21.69 3.04
N GLN A 124 -18.51 21.91 4.14
CA GLN A 124 -18.72 21.18 5.38
C GLN A 124 -20.14 21.38 5.91
N LYS A 125 -20.64 22.61 5.97
CA LYS A 125 -22.01 22.90 6.41
C LYS A 125 -23.07 22.24 5.55
N VAL A 126 -22.87 22.20 4.23
CA VAL A 126 -23.77 21.50 3.31
C VAL A 126 -23.76 20.01 3.56
N LEU A 127 -22.56 19.41 3.73
CA LEU A 127 -22.40 18.00 4.05
C LEU A 127 -23.08 17.65 5.40
N GLU A 128 -22.85 18.44 6.43
CA GLU A 128 -23.45 18.24 7.76
C GLU A 128 -24.98 18.26 7.67
N LYS A 129 -25.56 19.25 7.01
CA LYS A 129 -26.99 19.33 6.81
C LYS A 129 -27.57 18.09 6.14
N TRP A 130 -26.88 17.57 5.15
CA TRP A 130 -27.29 16.34 4.45
C TRP A 130 -27.14 15.10 5.36
N LEU A 131 -26.03 14.97 6.09
CA LEU A 131 -25.80 13.84 7.00
C LEU A 131 -26.82 13.78 8.14
N PHE A 132 -27.21 14.94 8.70
CA PHE A 132 -28.21 15.02 9.75
C PHE A 132 -29.66 14.87 9.26
N SER A 133 -29.93 15.02 7.97
CA SER A 133 -31.27 14.80 7.41
C SER A 133 -31.67 13.32 7.35
N ASP A 134 -30.70 12.40 7.35
CA ASP A 134 -30.90 10.94 7.38
C ASP A 134 -29.82 10.31 8.26
N LEU A 135 -30.15 10.00 9.51
CA LEU A 135 -29.24 9.39 10.49
C LEU A 135 -29.11 7.87 10.31
N SER A 136 -28.81 7.44 9.10
CA SER A 136 -28.40 6.05 8.85
C SER A 136 -27.10 5.72 9.59
N LEU A 137 -26.83 4.43 9.81
CA LEU A 137 -25.61 3.98 10.48
C LEU A 137 -24.34 4.49 9.75
N ASN A 138 -24.37 4.55 8.43
CA ASN A 138 -23.26 5.07 7.64
C ASN A 138 -23.06 6.58 7.87
N ASN A 139 -24.13 7.36 7.85
CA ASN A 139 -24.09 8.80 8.07
C ASN A 139 -23.64 9.12 9.51
N ALA A 140 -24.12 8.37 10.49
CA ALA A 140 -23.65 8.49 11.88
C ALA A 140 -22.14 8.21 12.00
N GLY A 141 -21.62 7.20 11.31
CA GLY A 141 -20.18 6.92 11.25
C GLY A 141 -19.38 8.05 10.62
N ILE A 142 -19.88 8.69 9.54
CA ILE A 142 -19.22 9.84 8.90
C ILE A 142 -19.23 11.05 9.85
N ILE A 143 -20.36 11.33 10.53
CA ILE A 143 -20.46 12.39 11.53
C ILE A 143 -19.45 12.15 12.66
N LEU A 144 -19.39 10.93 13.19
CA LEU A 144 -18.42 10.57 14.22
C LEU A 144 -16.99 10.82 13.77
N ALA A 145 -16.63 10.41 12.54
CA ALA A 145 -15.29 10.67 11.99
C ALA A 145 -15.00 12.16 11.83
N LEU A 146 -15.99 12.95 11.36
CA LEU A 146 -15.84 14.38 11.10
C LEU A 146 -15.54 15.16 12.38
N TYR A 147 -16.25 14.85 13.47
CA TYR A 147 -16.12 15.58 14.72
C TYR A 147 -15.03 15.05 15.66
N SER A 148 -14.70 13.76 15.58
CA SER A 148 -13.69 13.14 16.46
C SER A 148 -12.29 13.07 15.83
N GLY A 149 -12.17 13.21 14.51
CA GLY A 149 -10.92 12.96 13.78
C GLY A 149 -10.51 11.48 13.72
N MET A 150 -11.39 10.56 14.09
CA MET A 150 -11.14 9.12 14.04
C MET A 150 -10.88 8.64 12.60
N ARG A 151 -9.94 7.70 12.46
CA ARG A 151 -9.73 7.03 11.18
C ARG A 151 -10.88 6.09 10.86
N LEU A 152 -11.19 5.88 9.57
CA LEU A 152 -12.29 5.00 9.14
C LEU A 152 -12.26 3.62 9.83
N GLY A 153 -11.10 2.99 9.95
CA GLY A 153 -10.98 1.69 10.61
C GLY A 153 -11.24 1.73 12.12
N GLU A 154 -11.02 2.85 12.77
CA GLU A 154 -11.33 3.09 14.19
C GLU A 154 -12.82 3.32 14.39
N VAL A 155 -13.46 4.09 13.50
CA VAL A 155 -14.92 4.27 13.47
C VAL A 155 -15.63 2.93 13.29
N CYS A 156 -15.20 2.12 12.30
CA CYS A 156 -15.77 0.80 12.05
C CYS A 156 -15.54 -0.19 13.21
N ALA A 157 -14.53 0.06 14.05
CA ALA A 157 -14.21 -0.78 15.20
C ALA A 157 -14.81 -0.25 16.52
N ALA A 158 -15.45 0.92 16.52
CA ALA A 158 -16.01 1.53 17.72
C ALA A 158 -17.08 0.63 18.37
N ARG A 159 -17.05 0.55 19.69
CA ARG A 159 -18.01 -0.24 20.49
C ARG A 159 -18.57 0.60 21.62
N TRP A 160 -19.84 0.43 21.94
CA TRP A 160 -20.48 1.08 23.06
C TRP A 160 -19.79 0.81 24.41
N GLY A 161 -19.23 -0.39 24.60
CA GLY A 161 -18.48 -0.72 25.82
C GLY A 161 -17.18 0.07 26.02
N ASN A 162 -16.71 0.79 24.97
CA ASN A 162 -15.55 1.67 25.05
C ASN A 162 -15.92 3.15 25.26
N TYR A 163 -17.22 3.46 25.40
CA TYR A 163 -17.71 4.80 25.66
C TYR A 163 -18.02 4.96 27.15
N ASP A 164 -17.25 5.84 27.80
CA ASP A 164 -17.52 6.25 29.19
C ASP A 164 -18.56 7.37 29.18
N THR A 165 -19.75 7.03 29.63
CA THR A 165 -20.90 7.96 29.70
C THR A 165 -20.73 9.05 30.76
N MET A 166 -19.92 8.80 31.79
CA MET A 166 -19.69 9.77 32.87
C MET A 166 -18.76 10.90 32.45
N SER A 167 -17.68 10.53 31.72
CA SER A 167 -16.71 11.51 31.23
C SER A 167 -16.97 11.97 29.78
N GLY A 168 -17.91 11.35 29.07
CA GLY A 168 -18.14 11.59 27.64
C GLY A 168 -16.99 11.16 26.74
N THR A 169 -16.14 10.23 27.19
CA THR A 169 -14.92 9.83 26.51
C THR A 169 -15.08 8.51 25.76
N LEU A 170 -14.71 8.48 24.48
CA LEU A 170 -14.62 7.26 23.68
C LEU A 170 -13.18 6.77 23.59
N HIS A 171 -12.90 5.58 24.14
CA HIS A 171 -11.60 4.96 24.10
C HIS A 171 -11.38 4.19 22.79
N ILE A 172 -10.38 4.59 22.00
CA ILE A 172 -10.00 3.93 20.74
C ILE A 172 -9.01 2.82 21.07
N THR A 173 -9.49 1.57 21.13
CA THR A 173 -8.69 0.40 21.52
C THR A 173 -8.30 -0.49 20.34
N GLN A 174 -8.98 -0.35 19.20
CA GLN A 174 -8.80 -1.24 18.04
C GLN A 174 -9.14 -0.53 16.72
N THR A 175 -8.71 -1.15 15.63
CA THR A 175 -9.04 -0.73 14.27
C THR A 175 -9.38 -1.95 13.43
N VAL A 176 -10.37 -1.81 12.54
CA VAL A 176 -10.75 -2.84 11.57
C VAL A 176 -10.19 -2.50 10.21
N ARG A 177 -9.65 -3.48 9.52
CA ARG A 177 -9.20 -3.38 8.14
C ARG A 177 -9.61 -4.63 7.37
N ARG A 178 -10.05 -4.45 6.13
CA ARG A 178 -10.20 -5.57 5.20
C ARG A 178 -8.81 -6.01 4.77
N VAL A 179 -8.53 -7.29 4.84
CA VAL A 179 -7.32 -7.94 4.32
C VAL A 179 -7.74 -9.06 3.39
N MET A 180 -6.91 -9.34 2.38
CA MET A 180 -7.08 -10.56 1.61
C MET A 180 -6.74 -11.75 2.53
N VAL A 181 -7.63 -12.72 2.58
CA VAL A 181 -7.31 -14.04 3.10
C VAL A 181 -6.65 -14.78 1.95
N ASP A 182 -5.53 -15.49 2.23
CA ASP A 182 -4.83 -16.28 1.21
C ASP A 182 -5.88 -17.10 0.42
N PRO A 183 -5.88 -17.06 -0.91
CA PRO A 183 -6.59 -18.07 -1.67
C PRO A 183 -5.90 -19.41 -1.36
N GLU A 184 -6.64 -20.31 -0.72
CA GLU A 184 -6.24 -21.72 -0.55
C GLU A 184 -5.97 -22.35 -1.91
#